data_4a7623f98f5ec2a0b028a29c203c3121
#
_entry.id   4a7623f98f5ec2a0b028a29c203c3121
#
_cell.length_a   1.000
_cell.length_b   1.000
_cell.length_c   1.000
_cell.angle_alpha   90.00
_cell.angle_beta   90.00
_cell.angle_gamma   90.00
#
_symmetry.space_group_name_H-M   'P 1'
#
loop_
_entity.id
_entity.type
_entity.pdbx_description
1 polymer ?
#
loop_
_entity_poly.entity_id
_entity_poly.type
_entity_poly.pdbx_seq_one_letter_code
_entity_poly.pdbx_strand_id
1 'polypeptide(L)'
;VGNIKTEPPVPLHKLLGRQNDSWGAVVDGNLLTRFGLKLGEQIRVGAAIFELRATIVHEPDRVATVFSFGPRLLISTTALMATDLVQPGSQIRYHYRLLMTPGTSPSAWTERLGMVFPTAGWRISTTKDAARGVRRFVDRMSLFLSFVGLTVLLVGGLGITSAVRSYLDS
;
A
#
# COMPACT_ATOMS: atom_id res chain seq x y z
N VAL A 1 -10.95 -10.19 0.06
CA VAL A 1 -11.34 -10.02 1.45
C VAL A 1 -10.62 -11.07 2.28
N GLY A 2 -9.48 -10.75 2.88
CA GLY A 2 -8.73 -11.63 3.76
C GLY A 2 -8.75 -11.13 5.20
N ASN A 3 -8.45 -12.02 6.14
CA ASN A 3 -8.31 -11.66 7.54
C ASN A 3 -6.87 -11.21 7.82
N ILE A 4 -6.72 -10.13 8.56
CA ILE A 4 -5.43 -9.69 9.10
C ILE A 4 -4.98 -10.75 10.11
N LYS A 5 -3.76 -11.25 9.97
CA LYS A 5 -3.14 -12.14 10.96
C LYS A 5 -2.25 -11.33 11.88
N THR A 6 -2.46 -11.53 13.18
CA THR A 6 -1.71 -10.85 14.24
C THR A 6 -0.95 -11.85 15.09
N GLU A 7 0.10 -11.40 15.72
CA GLU A 7 0.83 -12.15 16.75
C GLU A 7 0.83 -11.33 18.04
N PRO A 8 0.23 -11.83 19.13
CA PRO A 8 -0.51 -13.09 19.26
C PRO A 8 -1.79 -13.15 18.41
N PRO A 9 -2.29 -14.37 18.06
CA PRO A 9 -3.45 -14.57 17.18
C PRO A 9 -4.75 -14.33 17.94
N VAL A 10 -5.05 -13.08 18.20
CA VAL A 10 -6.25 -12.62 18.93
C VAL A 10 -7.12 -11.82 17.95
N PRO A 11 -8.46 -11.94 18.02
CA PRO A 11 -9.36 -11.15 17.19
C PRO A 11 -9.17 -9.65 17.35
N LEU A 12 -9.14 -8.89 16.24
CA LEU A 12 -8.86 -7.45 16.22
C LEU A 12 -9.76 -6.65 17.16
N HIS A 13 -11.05 -7.00 17.24
CA HIS A 13 -11.98 -6.28 18.11
C HIS A 13 -11.59 -6.33 19.60
N LYS A 14 -10.91 -7.41 20.03
CA LYS A 14 -10.39 -7.54 21.41
C LYS A 14 -9.09 -6.77 21.57
N LEU A 15 -8.23 -6.78 20.55
CA LEU A 15 -6.95 -6.08 20.58
C LEU A 15 -7.11 -4.58 20.55
N LEU A 16 -8.07 -4.05 19.76
CA LEU A 16 -8.25 -2.61 19.55
C LEU A 16 -9.20 -1.94 20.57
N GLY A 17 -9.82 -2.72 21.44
CA GLY A 17 -10.73 -2.21 22.46
C GLY A 17 -10.01 -1.37 23.53
N ARG A 18 -10.77 -0.53 24.24
CA ARG A 18 -10.28 0.19 25.42
C ARG A 18 -10.21 -0.77 26.60
N GLN A 19 -9.08 -0.82 27.30
CA GLN A 19 -8.90 -1.57 28.53
C GLN A 19 -8.16 -0.67 29.53
N ASN A 20 -8.65 -0.66 30.76
CA ASN A 20 -8.19 0.30 31.75
C ASN A 20 -8.26 1.73 31.19
N ASP A 21 -7.17 2.46 31.20
CA ASP A 21 -7.12 3.85 30.72
C ASP A 21 -6.40 4.00 29.36
N SER A 22 -6.10 2.88 28.67
CA SER A 22 -5.41 2.85 27.38
C SER A 22 -6.25 2.22 26.27
N TRP A 23 -6.07 2.70 25.06
CA TRP A 23 -6.60 2.08 23.84
C TRP A 23 -5.65 0.99 23.36
N GLY A 24 -6.18 -0.06 22.78
CA GLY A 24 -5.34 -1.08 22.16
C GLY A 24 -4.91 -0.68 20.76
N ALA A 25 -3.66 -1.03 20.40
CA ALA A 25 -3.12 -0.84 19.06
C ALA A 25 -2.41 -2.10 18.57
N VAL A 26 -2.49 -2.34 17.26
CA VAL A 26 -1.74 -3.39 16.57
C VAL A 26 -0.77 -2.72 15.59
N VAL A 27 0.50 -3.12 15.63
CA VAL A 27 1.58 -2.42 14.94
C VAL A 27 2.30 -3.29 13.92
N ASP A 28 2.91 -2.64 12.94
CA ASP A 28 3.90 -3.30 12.07
C ASP A 28 5.15 -3.61 12.88
N GLY A 29 5.74 -4.81 12.74
CA GLY A 29 6.95 -5.20 13.44
C GLY A 29 8.13 -4.23 13.25
N ASN A 30 8.20 -3.57 12.09
CA ASN A 30 9.19 -2.54 11.82
C ASN A 30 9.08 -1.33 12.76
N LEU A 31 7.87 -1.03 13.28
CA LEU A 31 7.69 0.05 14.25
C LEU A 31 8.39 -0.30 15.57
N LEU A 32 8.20 -1.53 16.05
CA LEU A 32 8.84 -2.00 17.28
C LEU A 32 10.37 -1.92 17.17
N THR A 33 10.92 -2.45 16.08
CA THR A 33 12.39 -2.46 15.85
C THR A 33 12.94 -1.04 15.74
N ARG A 34 12.27 -0.15 15.00
CA ARG A 34 12.75 1.21 14.73
C ARG A 34 12.77 2.09 15.98
N PHE A 35 11.82 1.92 16.87
CA PHE A 35 11.69 2.72 18.10
C PHE A 35 12.15 1.98 19.37
N GLY A 36 12.65 0.74 19.24
CA GLY A 36 13.07 -0.08 20.37
C GLY A 36 11.94 -0.46 21.33
N LEU A 37 10.70 -0.51 20.82
CA LEU A 37 9.50 -0.78 21.62
C LEU A 37 9.21 -2.27 21.70
N LYS A 38 8.48 -2.66 22.76
CA LYS A 38 8.02 -4.03 23.00
C LYS A 38 6.49 -4.07 23.10
N LEU A 39 5.93 -5.24 22.87
CA LEU A 39 4.50 -5.48 23.15
C LEU A 39 4.23 -5.28 24.64
N GLY A 40 3.09 -4.66 24.96
CA GLY A 40 2.68 -4.25 26.30
C GLY A 40 3.11 -2.84 26.66
N GLU A 41 4.03 -2.22 25.92
CA GLU A 41 4.41 -0.82 26.16
C GLU A 41 3.36 0.15 25.63
N GLN A 42 3.36 1.34 26.23
CA GLN A 42 2.43 2.40 25.88
C GLN A 42 3.10 3.45 25.00
N ILE A 43 2.36 3.90 24.00
CA ILE A 43 2.75 5.05 23.16
C ILE A 43 1.66 6.10 23.18
N ARG A 44 2.05 7.35 23.01
CA ARG A 44 1.11 8.46 22.83
C ARG A 44 0.95 8.76 21.35
N VAL A 45 -0.31 8.83 20.91
CA VAL A 45 -0.67 9.27 19.56
C VAL A 45 -1.70 10.38 19.66
N GLY A 46 -1.29 11.60 19.34
CA GLY A 46 -2.09 12.79 19.61
C GLY A 46 -2.38 12.95 21.11
N ALA A 47 -3.65 13.10 21.48
CA ALA A 47 -4.10 13.22 22.86
C ALA A 47 -4.32 11.87 23.57
N ALA A 48 -4.31 10.75 22.85
CA ALA A 48 -4.64 9.43 23.38
C ALA A 48 -3.40 8.55 23.66
N ILE A 49 -3.53 7.65 24.63
CA ILE A 49 -2.51 6.66 25.01
C ILE A 49 -2.94 5.31 24.47
N PHE A 50 -2.00 4.61 23.82
CA PHE A 50 -2.20 3.31 23.22
C PHE A 50 -1.23 2.29 23.80
N GLU A 51 -1.73 1.11 24.12
CA GLU A 51 -0.95 -0.06 24.47
C GLU A 51 -0.71 -0.92 23.24
N LEU A 52 0.53 -1.30 22.97
CA LEU A 52 0.93 -2.14 21.84
C LEU A 52 0.61 -3.60 22.15
N ARG A 53 -0.51 -4.14 21.65
CA ARG A 53 -1.01 -5.46 22.05
C ARG A 53 -0.65 -6.58 21.12
N ALA A 54 -0.36 -6.29 19.85
CA ALA A 54 0.01 -7.31 18.87
C ALA A 54 0.77 -6.69 17.69
N THR A 55 1.46 -7.56 16.94
CA THR A 55 2.06 -7.22 15.66
C THR A 55 1.23 -7.73 14.47
N ILE A 56 1.32 -7.03 13.35
CA ILE A 56 0.74 -7.46 12.07
C ILE A 56 1.71 -8.45 11.42
N VAL A 57 1.30 -9.71 11.28
CA VAL A 57 2.07 -10.74 10.58
C VAL A 57 1.72 -10.78 9.10
N HIS A 58 0.43 -10.70 8.79
CA HIS A 58 -0.04 -10.75 7.41
C HIS A 58 -1.26 -9.86 7.20
N GLU A 59 -1.14 -8.97 6.23
CA GLU A 59 -2.23 -8.13 5.75
C GLU A 59 -2.49 -8.49 4.29
N PRO A 60 -3.59 -9.22 3.98
CA PRO A 60 -3.85 -9.75 2.64
C PRO A 60 -4.02 -8.67 1.58
N ASP A 61 -4.37 -7.48 2.00
CA ASP A 61 -4.62 -6.33 1.13
C ASP A 61 -3.47 -5.31 1.14
N ARG A 62 -2.31 -5.71 1.61
CA ARG A 62 -1.11 -4.92 1.50
C ARG A 62 -0.74 -4.84 0.02
N VAL A 63 -1.39 -3.95 -0.70
CA VAL A 63 -0.86 -3.47 -1.97
C VAL A 63 0.51 -2.95 -1.62
N ALA A 64 1.54 -3.54 -2.23
CA ALA A 64 2.90 -3.06 -2.13
C ALA A 64 2.94 -1.64 -2.69
N THR A 65 2.47 -0.70 -1.89
CA THR A 65 2.64 0.71 -2.16
C THR A 65 4.10 0.95 -1.87
N VAL A 66 4.90 0.97 -2.91
CA VAL A 66 6.36 1.19 -2.89
C VAL A 66 6.73 2.43 -2.07
N PHE A 67 5.75 3.28 -1.78
CA PHE A 67 5.84 4.51 -1.00
C PHE A 67 4.86 4.52 0.18
N SER A 68 4.84 3.47 1.01
CA SER A 68 4.21 3.60 2.32
C SER A 68 5.17 4.36 3.23
N PHE A 69 4.92 5.65 3.41
CA PHE A 69 5.70 6.48 4.32
C PHE A 69 5.39 6.10 5.77
N GLY A 70 6.25 5.29 6.35
CA GLY A 70 6.25 4.93 7.77
C GLY A 70 5.60 3.59 8.12
N PRO A 71 5.91 3.10 9.32
CA PRO A 71 5.32 1.89 9.86
C PRO A 71 3.84 2.10 10.22
N ARG A 72 3.04 1.04 10.10
CA ARG A 72 1.59 1.11 10.32
C ARG A 72 1.23 0.91 11.78
N LEU A 73 0.26 1.69 12.21
CA LEU A 73 -0.44 1.54 13.48
C LEU A 73 -1.93 1.33 13.19
N LEU A 74 -2.48 0.19 13.58
CA LEU A 74 -3.91 -0.09 13.50
C LEU A 74 -4.55 0.25 14.85
N ILE A 75 -5.56 1.09 14.79
CA ILE A 75 -6.37 1.51 15.94
C ILE A 75 -7.85 1.44 15.58
N SER A 76 -8.73 1.44 16.56
CA SER A 76 -10.18 1.52 16.30
C SER A 76 -10.58 2.94 15.86
N THR A 77 -11.69 3.03 15.14
CA THR A 77 -12.25 4.33 14.72
C THR A 77 -12.60 5.21 15.91
N THR A 78 -13.09 4.62 17.00
CA THR A 78 -13.36 5.32 18.26
C THR A 78 -12.08 5.84 18.91
N ALA A 79 -11.02 5.05 18.91
CA ALA A 79 -9.72 5.49 19.41
C ALA A 79 -9.12 6.61 18.55
N LEU A 80 -9.33 6.58 17.22
CA LEU A 80 -8.89 7.66 16.34
C LEU A 80 -9.52 9.00 16.72
N MET A 81 -10.80 9.03 17.07
CA MET A 81 -11.45 10.25 17.54
C MET A 81 -10.85 10.75 18.84
N ALA A 82 -10.47 9.85 19.75
CA ALA A 82 -9.81 10.21 21.02
C ALA A 82 -8.39 10.76 20.83
N THR A 83 -7.75 10.57 19.68
CA THR A 83 -6.42 11.14 19.41
C THR A 83 -6.43 12.64 19.16
N ASP A 84 -7.57 13.23 18.85
CA ASP A 84 -7.72 14.63 18.41
C ASP A 84 -6.88 14.98 17.15
N LEU A 85 -6.52 13.98 16.34
CA LEU A 85 -5.80 14.19 15.06
C LEU A 85 -6.74 14.51 13.91
N VAL A 86 -8.03 14.21 14.08
CA VAL A 86 -9.07 14.47 13.06
C VAL A 86 -9.67 15.84 13.31
N GLN A 87 -9.07 16.85 12.72
CA GLN A 87 -9.48 18.25 12.85
C GLN A 87 -9.87 18.82 11.48
N PRO A 88 -10.60 19.93 11.41
CA PRO A 88 -10.84 20.65 10.16
C PRO A 88 -9.51 20.97 9.46
N GLY A 89 -9.36 20.51 8.21
CA GLY A 89 -8.13 20.65 7.43
C GLY A 89 -7.15 19.47 7.52
N SER A 90 -7.40 18.47 8.36
CA SER A 90 -6.59 17.24 8.38
C SER A 90 -6.73 16.47 7.06
N GLN A 91 -5.61 16.00 6.52
CA GLN A 91 -5.62 15.13 5.33
C GLN A 91 -6.03 13.71 5.72
N ILE A 92 -7.29 13.37 5.53
CA ILE A 92 -7.82 12.04 5.84
C ILE A 92 -8.19 11.36 4.52
N ARG A 93 -7.81 10.09 4.38
CA ARG A 93 -8.23 9.23 3.28
C ARG A 93 -9.12 8.12 3.80
N TYR A 94 -10.36 8.11 3.37
CA TYR A 94 -11.28 7.01 3.65
C TYR A 94 -11.19 5.97 2.55
N HIS A 95 -10.95 4.73 2.91
CA HIS A 95 -10.94 3.60 2.00
C HIS A 95 -12.11 2.67 2.32
N TYR A 96 -13.03 2.54 1.39
CA TYR A 96 -14.16 1.62 1.49
C TYR A 96 -13.96 0.48 0.52
N ARG A 97 -14.19 -0.74 0.98
CA ARG A 97 -14.17 -1.94 0.15
C ARG A 97 -15.55 -2.51 0.06
N LEU A 98 -16.00 -2.70 -1.16
CA LEU A 98 -17.32 -3.23 -1.45
C LEU A 98 -17.18 -4.62 -2.06
N LEU A 99 -17.79 -5.61 -1.40
CA LEU A 99 -17.95 -6.94 -1.96
C LEU A 99 -19.21 -6.93 -2.83
N MET A 100 -19.02 -7.14 -4.11
CA MET A 100 -20.13 -7.16 -5.06
C MET A 100 -20.76 -8.54 -5.12
N THR A 101 -22.08 -8.58 -5.31
CA THR A 101 -22.83 -9.81 -5.53
C THR A 101 -22.37 -10.47 -6.84
N PRO A 102 -22.27 -11.80 -6.91
CA PRO A 102 -21.96 -12.50 -8.16
C PRO A 102 -22.91 -12.07 -9.28
N GLY A 103 -22.36 -11.80 -10.47
CA GLY A 103 -23.11 -11.33 -11.63
C GLY A 103 -23.25 -9.80 -11.77
N THR A 104 -22.85 -9.03 -10.77
CA THR A 104 -22.85 -7.55 -10.88
C THR A 104 -21.60 -7.07 -11.62
N SER A 105 -21.77 -6.28 -12.66
CA SER A 105 -20.67 -5.65 -13.37
C SER A 105 -20.09 -4.46 -12.57
N PRO A 106 -18.81 -4.50 -12.15
CA PRO A 106 -18.20 -3.38 -11.43
C PRO A 106 -18.19 -2.08 -12.21
N SER A 107 -18.05 -2.15 -13.54
CA SER A 107 -18.06 -0.98 -14.44
C SER A 107 -19.42 -0.30 -14.47
N ALA A 108 -20.49 -1.08 -14.66
CA ALA A 108 -21.86 -0.53 -14.67
C ALA A 108 -22.25 0.08 -13.32
N TRP A 109 -21.78 -0.55 -12.23
CA TRP A 109 -22.01 -0.01 -10.89
C TRP A 109 -21.24 1.31 -10.65
N THR A 110 -20.01 1.41 -11.11
CA THR A 110 -19.20 2.64 -11.03
C THR A 110 -19.84 3.78 -11.83
N GLU A 111 -20.32 3.49 -13.02
CA GLU A 111 -21.01 4.43 -13.88
C GLU A 111 -22.28 4.97 -13.23
N ARG A 112 -23.07 4.08 -12.65
CA ARG A 112 -24.29 4.42 -11.90
C ARG A 112 -24.00 5.30 -10.67
N LEU A 113 -22.92 5.02 -9.93
CA LEU A 113 -22.48 5.87 -8.83
C LEU A 113 -22.08 7.27 -9.29
N GLY A 114 -21.38 7.38 -10.42
CA GLY A 114 -21.01 8.66 -11.02
C GLY A 114 -22.24 9.50 -11.43
N MET A 115 -23.31 8.84 -11.90
CA MET A 115 -24.57 9.52 -12.23
C MET A 115 -25.33 9.99 -10.98
N VAL A 116 -25.36 9.17 -9.93
CA VAL A 116 -26.09 9.49 -8.69
C VAL A 116 -25.34 10.52 -7.83
N PHE A 117 -24.01 10.49 -7.86
CA PHE A 117 -23.17 11.36 -7.04
C PHE A 117 -22.07 12.04 -7.87
N PRO A 118 -22.39 12.93 -8.79
CA PRO A 118 -21.42 13.52 -9.73
C PRO A 118 -20.36 14.39 -9.05
N THR A 119 -20.67 14.95 -7.89
CA THR A 119 -19.78 15.86 -7.15
C THR A 119 -18.97 15.18 -6.04
N ALA A 120 -19.11 13.87 -5.85
CA ALA A 120 -18.54 13.17 -4.70
C ALA A 120 -17.00 13.07 -4.71
N GLY A 121 -16.34 13.26 -5.86
CA GLY A 121 -14.87 13.25 -5.98
C GLY A 121 -14.22 11.91 -5.61
N TRP A 122 -14.98 10.81 -5.58
CA TRP A 122 -14.46 9.50 -5.21
C TRP A 122 -13.50 8.94 -6.25
N ARG A 123 -12.39 8.38 -5.78
CA ARG A 123 -11.53 7.57 -6.61
C ARG A 123 -11.96 6.11 -6.51
N ILE A 124 -12.69 5.63 -7.48
CA ILE A 124 -13.16 4.25 -7.53
C ILE A 124 -12.12 3.44 -8.30
N SER A 125 -11.65 2.35 -7.69
CA SER A 125 -10.70 1.42 -8.31
C SER A 125 -11.29 0.01 -8.32
N THR A 126 -11.23 -0.62 -9.46
CA THR A 126 -11.66 -2.01 -9.63
C THR A 126 -10.44 -2.94 -9.73
N THR A 127 -10.65 -4.25 -9.61
CA THR A 127 -9.58 -5.24 -9.82
C THR A 127 -8.95 -5.13 -11.21
N LYS A 128 -9.70 -4.68 -12.23
CA LYS A 128 -9.18 -4.43 -13.58
C LYS A 128 -8.22 -3.24 -13.63
N ASP A 129 -8.37 -2.27 -12.75
CA ASP A 129 -7.48 -1.10 -12.67
C ASP A 129 -6.12 -1.45 -12.11
N ALA A 130 -6.07 -2.35 -11.12
CA ALA A 130 -4.83 -2.90 -10.60
C ALA A 130 -4.03 -3.62 -11.71
N ALA A 131 -4.68 -4.44 -12.51
CA ALA A 131 -4.06 -5.13 -13.65
C ALA A 131 -3.53 -4.15 -14.71
N ARG A 132 -4.23 -3.05 -14.97
CA ARG A 132 -3.79 -1.99 -15.92
C ARG A 132 -2.54 -1.24 -15.41
N GLY A 133 -2.40 -1.06 -14.11
CA GLY A 133 -1.20 -0.45 -13.51
C GLY A 133 0.05 -1.29 -13.74
N VAL A 134 -0.04 -2.59 -13.49
CA VAL A 134 1.05 -3.55 -13.74
C VAL A 134 1.38 -3.62 -15.23
N ARG A 135 0.38 -3.70 -16.10
CA ARG A 135 0.59 -3.73 -17.55
C ARG A 135 1.38 -2.51 -18.04
N ARG A 136 0.98 -1.30 -17.67
CA ARG A 136 1.71 -0.07 -18.03
C ARG A 136 3.16 -0.05 -17.53
N PHE A 137 3.41 -0.62 -16.35
CA PHE A 137 4.77 -0.75 -15.83
C PHE A 137 5.59 -1.72 -16.69
N VAL A 138 5.04 -2.90 -17.03
CA VAL A 138 5.70 -3.89 -17.89
C VAL A 138 5.98 -3.32 -19.28
N ASP A 139 5.02 -2.63 -19.90
CA ASP A 139 5.16 -2.01 -21.22
C ASP A 139 6.30 -0.96 -21.20
N ARG A 140 6.39 -0.15 -20.15
CA ARG A 140 7.46 0.84 -20.00
C ARG A 140 8.83 0.19 -19.80
N MET A 141 8.90 -0.88 -19.02
CA MET A 141 10.13 -1.66 -18.83
C MET A 141 10.58 -2.33 -20.11
N SER A 142 9.66 -2.91 -20.87
CA SER A 142 9.92 -3.53 -22.17
C SER A 142 10.51 -2.53 -23.17
N LEU A 143 9.93 -1.33 -23.23
CA LEU A 143 10.44 -0.24 -24.08
C LEU A 143 11.85 0.19 -23.66
N PHE A 144 12.11 0.35 -22.37
CA PHE A 144 13.44 0.67 -21.86
C PHE A 144 14.47 -0.39 -22.21
N LEU A 145 14.14 -1.67 -21.98
CA LEU A 145 15.03 -2.78 -22.32
C LEU A 145 15.30 -2.88 -23.83
N SER A 146 14.32 -2.55 -24.67
CA SER A 146 14.48 -2.49 -26.13
C SER A 146 15.48 -1.40 -26.53
N PHE A 147 15.44 -0.21 -25.92
CA PHE A 147 16.42 0.84 -26.18
C PHE A 147 17.82 0.44 -25.72
N VAL A 148 17.95 -0.17 -24.54
CA VAL A 148 19.24 -0.66 -24.06
C VAL A 148 19.79 -1.72 -25.00
N GLY A 149 18.98 -2.69 -25.43
CA GLY A 149 19.38 -3.72 -26.38
C GLY A 149 19.84 -3.17 -27.72
N LEU A 150 19.11 -2.19 -28.27
CA LEU A 150 19.49 -1.52 -29.52
C LEU A 150 20.80 -0.77 -29.37
N THR A 151 21.01 -0.07 -28.26
CA THR A 151 22.26 0.67 -27.99
C THR A 151 23.46 -0.27 -27.90
N VAL A 152 23.31 -1.41 -27.19
CA VAL A 152 24.35 -2.43 -27.09
C VAL A 152 24.68 -3.03 -28.46
N LEU A 153 23.67 -3.28 -29.29
CA LEU A 153 23.84 -3.81 -30.64
C LEU A 153 24.59 -2.82 -31.53
N LEU A 154 24.26 -1.53 -31.47
CA LEU A 154 24.95 -0.48 -32.23
C LEU A 154 26.42 -0.36 -31.79
N VAL A 155 26.69 -0.28 -30.49
CA VAL A 155 28.05 -0.17 -29.95
C VAL A 155 28.87 -1.43 -30.31
N GLY A 156 28.27 -2.61 -30.14
CA GLY A 156 28.91 -3.89 -30.51
C GLY A 156 29.21 -3.98 -32.02
N GLY A 157 28.27 -3.54 -32.86
CA GLY A 157 28.46 -3.50 -34.31
C GLY A 157 29.59 -2.56 -34.75
N LEU A 158 29.67 -1.37 -34.14
CA LEU A 158 30.76 -0.43 -34.39
C LEU A 158 32.11 -1.00 -33.93
N GLY A 159 32.14 -1.68 -32.78
CA GLY A 159 33.34 -2.34 -32.27
C GLY A 159 33.88 -3.41 -33.21
N ILE A 160 32.98 -4.26 -33.72
CA ILE A 160 33.35 -5.31 -34.69
C ILE A 160 33.87 -4.66 -35.99
N THR A 161 33.20 -3.63 -36.49
CA THR A 161 33.62 -2.94 -37.71
C THR A 161 35.01 -2.31 -37.54
N SER A 162 35.29 -1.72 -36.42
CA SER A 162 36.60 -1.14 -36.12
C SER A 162 37.69 -2.21 -36.01
N ALA A 163 37.39 -3.34 -35.36
CA ALA A 163 38.35 -4.43 -35.24
C ALA A 163 38.69 -5.06 -36.61
N VAL A 164 37.71 -5.28 -37.49
CA VAL A 164 37.91 -5.80 -38.82
C VAL A 164 38.74 -4.85 -39.69
N ARG A 165 38.47 -3.54 -39.64
CA ARG A 165 39.29 -2.54 -40.35
C ARG A 165 40.74 -2.55 -39.87
N SER A 166 40.98 -2.56 -38.56
CA SER A 166 42.34 -2.60 -38.02
C SER A 166 43.11 -3.86 -38.41
N TYR A 167 42.41 -5.00 -38.58
CA TYR A 167 43.02 -6.23 -39.05
C TYR A 167 43.36 -6.22 -40.56
N LEU A 168 42.58 -5.51 -41.37
CA LEU A 168 42.82 -5.43 -42.83
C LEU A 168 43.88 -4.40 -43.19
N ASP A 169 44.11 -3.40 -42.33
CA ASP A 169 45.10 -2.32 -42.53
C ASP A 169 46.51 -2.66 -42.01
N SER A 170 46.67 -3.84 -41.36
CA SER A 170 47.96 -4.37 -40.89
C SER A 170 48.53 -5.47 -41.76
#